data_0e4d07bda6ecff7ec26404a68d66ae07
#
_entry.id   0e4d07bda6ecff7ec26404a68d66ae07
#
_cell.length_a   1.000
_cell.length_b   1.000
_cell.length_c   1.000
_cell.angle_alpha   90.00
_cell.angle_beta   90.00
_cell.angle_gamma   90.00
#
_symmetry.space_group_name_H-M   'P 1'
#
loop_
_entity.id
_entity.type
_entity.pdbx_description
1 polymer ?
#
loop_
_entity_poly.entity_id
_entity_poly.type
_entity_poly.pdbx_seq_one_letter_code
_entity_poly.pdbx_strand_id
1 'polypeptide(L)'
;MRNVVIVDSVRTGLAKSFRGGFNQTRADNMTAHLVDVLLERNPGLDPAAVEDMILGCGAPEGAQGHNIARNVAVLSKLPIEVGGTTVNRYCSSGLQTVAMAATQVQSGFSDCIMAGGVESISTTQGNTNMHMYVNDTLAAEVPGIYHAMGQTAECVAKRYNVTREAQDEYALSSQQRTAAAQEAGLYDDEIVPMDTVMKLVNKETGAEKEVEVTVDKDDCNRPETTLEGLSSLKPVFDPEGGSVTAGNSSQLSDGASVTLVMSEEKALEMGLKPKLYFRGFTVVGCQPDEMGIGPVYSIPKLLKSADLKMEDIDLWELNEAFASQVVHIRDTLGLPTDKLNVNGGSISIGHPFGMTGSRQVGHVARELNRRGGKYGIVTMCVGGGMGATGLFEAYQS
;
A
#
# COMPACT_ATOMS: atom_id res chain seq x y z
N MET A 1 10.99 -15.59 21.73
CA MET A 1 10.96 -14.34 20.96
C MET A 1 9.89 -13.46 21.59
N ARG A 2 10.12 -12.12 21.64
CA ARG A 2 9.15 -11.17 22.21
C ARG A 2 7.93 -11.08 21.31
N ASN A 3 6.74 -10.88 21.88
CA ASN A 3 5.57 -10.54 21.10
C ASN A 3 5.68 -9.12 20.56
N VAL A 4 5.32 -8.95 19.31
CA VAL A 4 5.30 -7.66 18.62
C VAL A 4 3.86 -7.33 18.25
N VAL A 5 3.47 -6.10 18.56
CA VAL A 5 2.12 -5.61 18.34
C VAL A 5 2.10 -4.38 17.43
N ILE A 6 1.02 -4.28 16.67
CA ILE A 6 0.61 -3.05 16.00
C ILE A 6 -0.37 -2.35 16.95
N VAL A 7 0.02 -1.17 17.41
CA VAL A 7 -0.80 -0.39 18.35
C VAL A 7 -1.83 0.43 17.62
N ASP A 8 -1.40 1.23 16.64
CA ASP A 8 -2.28 2.02 15.80
C ASP A 8 -1.67 2.22 14.41
N SER A 9 -2.49 2.59 13.45
CA SER A 9 -2.07 2.91 12.09
C SER A 9 -3.02 3.95 11.50
N VAL A 10 -2.48 4.98 10.88
CA VAL A 10 -3.23 6.05 10.23
C VAL A 10 -2.71 6.30 8.82
N ARG A 11 -3.55 6.90 7.99
CA ARG A 11 -3.20 7.27 6.62
C ARG A 11 -3.87 8.57 6.19
N THR A 12 -3.35 9.19 5.17
CA THR A 12 -4.09 10.23 4.44
C THR A 12 -5.22 9.62 3.61
N GLY A 13 -6.18 10.41 3.19
CA GLY A 13 -6.96 10.10 2.00
C GLY A 13 -6.01 9.93 0.80
N LEU A 14 -6.40 9.13 -0.20
CA LEU A 14 -5.63 8.97 -1.42
C LEU A 14 -6.14 9.93 -2.48
N ALA A 15 -5.27 10.86 -2.89
CA ALA A 15 -5.58 11.83 -3.93
C ALA A 15 -5.09 11.32 -5.29
N LYS A 16 -5.89 11.54 -6.33
CA LYS A 16 -5.50 11.18 -7.70
C LYS A 16 -4.27 11.95 -8.13
N SER A 17 -3.22 11.26 -8.56
CA SER A 17 -1.97 11.91 -8.97
C SER A 17 -2.19 12.93 -10.09
N PHE A 18 -1.43 14.01 -10.05
CA PHE A 18 -1.42 15.17 -10.97
C PHE A 18 -2.67 16.03 -10.94
N ARG A 19 -3.81 15.55 -10.40
CA ARG A 19 -5.11 16.25 -10.48
C ARG A 19 -5.87 16.31 -9.16
N GLY A 20 -5.45 15.54 -8.16
CA GLY A 20 -6.05 15.51 -6.82
C GLY A 20 -5.40 16.50 -5.87
N GLY A 21 -5.92 16.55 -4.66
CA GLY A 21 -5.54 17.52 -3.63
C GLY A 21 -4.05 17.54 -3.26
N PHE A 22 -3.36 16.41 -3.42
CA PHE A 22 -1.93 16.31 -3.09
C PHE A 22 -0.97 16.56 -4.25
N ASN A 23 -1.44 17.09 -5.38
CA ASN A 23 -0.61 17.22 -6.59
C ASN A 23 0.60 18.17 -6.47
N GLN A 24 0.67 18.96 -5.39
CA GLN A 24 1.84 19.78 -5.02
C GLN A 24 2.34 19.51 -3.60
N THR A 25 1.69 18.59 -2.87
CA THR A 25 2.05 18.32 -1.48
C THR A 25 3.29 17.47 -1.40
N ARG A 26 4.27 17.90 -0.65
CA ARG A 26 5.50 17.14 -0.42
C ARG A 26 5.21 15.89 0.41
N ALA A 27 5.87 14.81 0.04
CA ALA A 27 5.71 13.50 0.71
C ALA A 27 6.14 13.53 2.19
N ASP A 28 7.19 14.27 2.51
CA ASP A 28 7.65 14.46 3.89
C ASP A 28 6.61 15.20 4.75
N ASN A 29 5.93 16.23 4.21
CA ASN A 29 4.86 16.96 4.92
C ASN A 29 3.65 16.04 5.19
N MET A 30 3.22 15.24 4.19
CA MET A 30 2.12 14.29 4.38
C MET A 30 2.41 13.31 5.52
N THR A 31 3.62 12.78 5.53
CA THR A 31 4.00 11.76 6.51
C THR A 31 4.21 12.36 7.90
N ALA A 32 4.83 13.53 8.02
CA ALA A 32 5.03 14.22 9.30
C ALA A 32 3.69 14.57 9.96
N HIS A 33 2.70 15.03 9.16
CA HIS A 33 1.35 15.25 9.65
C HIS A 33 0.73 14.00 10.28
N LEU A 34 0.91 12.82 9.64
CA LEU A 34 0.42 11.56 10.19
C LEU A 34 1.14 11.13 11.46
N VAL A 35 2.46 11.35 11.54
CA VAL A 35 3.23 11.09 12.77
C VAL A 35 2.67 11.89 13.92
N ASP A 36 2.42 13.19 13.71
CA ASP A 36 1.89 14.09 14.74
C ASP A 36 0.50 13.66 15.21
N VAL A 37 -0.39 13.31 14.29
CA VAL A 37 -1.73 12.80 14.63
C VAL A 37 -1.66 11.45 15.34
N LEU A 38 -0.72 10.57 14.94
CA LEU A 38 -0.56 9.27 15.60
C LEU A 38 -0.12 9.42 17.06
N LEU A 39 0.76 10.41 17.36
CA LEU A 39 1.12 10.77 18.72
C LEU A 39 -0.08 11.33 19.50
N GLU A 40 -0.88 12.21 18.89
CA GLU A 40 -2.09 12.77 19.51
C GLU A 40 -3.17 11.71 19.81
N ARG A 41 -3.33 10.74 18.92
CA ARG A 41 -4.28 9.60 19.10
C ARG A 41 -3.85 8.64 20.21
N ASN A 42 -2.57 8.62 20.55
CA ASN A 42 -1.97 7.73 21.54
C ASN A 42 -1.30 8.53 22.68
N PRO A 43 -2.08 9.25 23.52
CA PRO A 43 -1.53 10.19 24.51
C PRO A 43 -0.70 9.50 25.61
N GLY A 44 -0.78 8.17 25.72
CA GLY A 44 0.11 7.38 26.59
C GLY A 44 1.51 7.16 26.01
N LEU A 45 1.70 7.39 24.71
CA LEU A 45 3.00 7.26 24.05
C LEU A 45 3.85 8.49 24.31
N ASP A 46 4.96 8.31 25.03
CA ASP A 46 6.01 9.32 25.09
C ASP A 46 6.73 9.38 23.73
N PRO A 47 6.74 10.52 23.02
CA PRO A 47 7.47 10.65 21.76
C PRO A 47 8.95 10.25 21.85
N ALA A 48 9.58 10.42 23.03
CA ALA A 48 10.96 10.02 23.28
C ALA A 48 11.16 8.49 23.35
N ALA A 49 10.09 7.72 23.47
CA ALA A 49 10.14 6.27 23.41
C ALA A 49 10.26 5.74 21.98
N VAL A 50 9.96 6.55 20.98
CA VAL A 50 10.15 6.17 19.57
C VAL A 50 11.63 6.22 19.23
N GLU A 51 12.20 5.07 18.86
CA GLU A 51 13.64 4.92 18.65
C GLU A 51 14.05 5.11 17.18
N ASP A 52 13.17 4.75 16.24
CA ASP A 52 13.45 4.87 14.80
C ASP A 52 12.18 5.12 13.99
N MET A 53 12.36 5.72 12.83
CA MET A 53 11.34 5.87 11.78
C MET A 53 11.76 5.07 10.54
N ILE A 54 11.06 4.00 10.18
CA ILE A 54 11.33 3.21 8.99
C ILE A 54 10.25 3.48 7.95
N LEU A 55 10.59 4.18 6.86
CA LEU A 55 9.63 4.63 5.87
C LEU A 55 9.88 4.00 4.50
N GLY A 56 8.84 3.39 3.93
CA GLY A 56 8.82 2.85 2.58
C GLY A 56 8.58 3.95 1.55
N CYS A 57 9.37 3.94 0.47
CA CYS A 57 9.19 4.81 -0.68
C CYS A 57 9.57 4.05 -1.95
N GLY A 58 8.65 3.96 -2.90
CA GLY A 58 8.86 3.21 -4.15
C GLY A 58 9.76 3.94 -5.14
N ALA A 59 9.72 5.27 -5.14
CA ALA A 59 10.57 6.13 -5.95
C ALA A 59 11.27 7.18 -5.08
N PRO A 60 12.35 6.81 -4.34
CA PRO A 60 13.05 7.73 -3.42
C PRO A 60 13.93 8.72 -4.19
N GLU A 61 13.30 9.58 -4.97
CA GLU A 61 13.92 10.57 -5.86
C GLU A 61 13.28 11.96 -5.68
N GLY A 62 13.95 13.00 -6.14
CA GLY A 62 13.45 14.38 -6.15
C GLY A 62 12.93 14.81 -4.77
N ALA A 63 11.65 15.15 -4.67
CA ALA A 63 10.99 15.56 -3.43
C ALA A 63 10.92 14.44 -2.37
N GLN A 64 11.08 13.18 -2.78
CA GLN A 64 11.13 11.97 -1.94
C GLN A 64 12.57 11.45 -1.76
N GLY A 65 13.55 12.16 -2.30
CA GLY A 65 14.96 11.78 -2.27
C GLY A 65 15.62 11.89 -0.91
N HIS A 66 16.93 11.65 -0.90
CA HIS A 66 17.74 11.52 0.31
C HIS A 66 17.20 10.42 1.23
N ASN A 67 17.22 10.66 2.53
CA ASN A 67 16.58 9.79 3.52
C ASN A 67 15.28 10.45 3.98
N ILE A 68 14.20 10.25 3.22
CA ILE A 68 12.91 10.86 3.52
C ILE A 68 12.38 10.47 4.91
N ALA A 69 12.69 9.28 5.41
CA ALA A 69 12.31 8.84 6.76
C ALA A 69 12.92 9.77 7.83
N ARG A 70 14.20 10.12 7.68
CA ARG A 70 14.85 11.04 8.61
C ARG A 70 14.28 12.46 8.47
N ASN A 71 13.98 12.90 7.25
CA ASN A 71 13.33 14.19 7.04
C ASN A 71 12.00 14.27 7.78
N VAL A 72 11.17 13.22 7.69
CA VAL A 72 9.91 13.09 8.41
C VAL A 72 10.10 13.12 9.93
N ALA A 73 11.04 12.35 10.46
CA ALA A 73 11.32 12.32 11.90
C ALA A 73 11.69 13.71 12.43
N VAL A 74 12.50 14.48 11.70
CA VAL A 74 12.93 15.82 12.10
C VAL A 74 11.83 16.88 11.91
N LEU A 75 10.96 16.68 10.92
CA LEU A 75 9.89 17.62 10.59
C LEU A 75 8.68 17.47 11.52
N SER A 76 8.47 16.30 12.09
CA SER A 76 7.37 15.98 13.00
C SER A 76 7.67 16.37 14.46
N LYS A 77 6.70 16.07 15.35
CA LYS A 77 6.85 16.26 16.81
C LYS A 77 7.76 15.24 17.51
N LEU A 78 8.41 14.35 16.74
CA LEU A 78 9.39 13.42 17.30
C LEU A 78 10.66 14.15 17.74
N PRO A 79 11.34 13.68 18.82
CA PRO A 79 12.64 14.21 19.24
C PRO A 79 13.70 14.07 18.15
N ILE A 80 14.69 14.96 18.16
CA ILE A 80 15.79 14.98 17.18
C ILE A 80 16.66 13.71 17.23
N GLU A 81 16.61 12.99 18.32
CA GLU A 81 17.33 11.74 18.56
C GLU A 81 16.75 10.57 17.78
N VAL A 82 15.49 10.63 17.35
CA VAL A 82 14.84 9.56 16.59
C VAL A 82 15.52 9.37 15.24
N GLY A 83 16.00 8.16 14.97
CA GLY A 83 16.64 7.79 13.72
C GLY A 83 15.69 7.86 12.53
N GLY A 84 16.17 7.46 11.35
CA GLY A 84 15.33 7.33 10.18
C GLY A 84 15.99 6.50 9.10
N THR A 85 15.24 5.57 8.50
CA THR A 85 15.70 4.70 7.41
C THR A 85 14.66 4.62 6.30
N THR A 86 15.07 4.91 5.07
CA THR A 86 14.21 4.78 3.88
C THR A 86 14.44 3.44 3.21
N VAL A 87 13.34 2.73 2.91
CA VAL A 87 13.37 1.39 2.32
C VAL A 87 12.62 1.40 0.99
N ASN A 88 13.21 0.80 -0.03
CA ASN A 88 12.55 0.55 -1.30
C ASN A 88 12.41 -0.96 -1.57
N ARG A 89 11.19 -1.44 -1.62
CA ARG A 89 10.75 -2.70 -2.21
C ARG A 89 9.53 -2.43 -3.09
N TYR A 90 9.59 -1.38 -3.89
CA TYR A 90 8.50 -0.96 -4.78
C TYR A 90 7.13 -0.99 -4.07
N CYS A 91 6.14 -1.71 -4.62
CA CYS A 91 4.77 -1.78 -4.10
C CYS A 91 4.65 -2.30 -2.67
N SER A 92 5.62 -3.07 -2.18
CA SER A 92 5.57 -3.62 -0.81
C SER A 92 6.43 -2.86 0.20
N SER A 93 6.96 -1.69 -0.16
CA SER A 93 7.84 -0.94 0.74
C SER A 93 7.20 -0.69 2.12
N GLY A 94 5.93 -0.30 2.17
CA GLY A 94 5.22 -0.07 3.43
C GLY A 94 5.00 -1.34 4.27
N LEU A 95 4.75 -2.48 3.65
CA LEU A 95 4.67 -3.77 4.37
C LEU A 95 6.05 -4.23 4.84
N GLN A 96 7.08 -4.00 4.01
CA GLN A 96 8.49 -4.30 4.34
C GLN A 96 8.95 -3.51 5.57
N THR A 97 8.58 -2.23 5.69
CA THR A 97 8.96 -1.41 6.85
C THR A 97 8.33 -1.89 8.14
N VAL A 98 7.04 -2.28 8.09
CA VAL A 98 6.36 -2.90 9.24
C VAL A 98 7.06 -4.20 9.65
N ALA A 99 7.45 -5.03 8.68
CA ALA A 99 8.17 -6.28 8.96
C ALA A 99 9.58 -6.03 9.53
N MET A 100 10.30 -5.01 9.05
CA MET A 100 11.62 -4.64 9.59
C MET A 100 11.50 -4.12 11.02
N ALA A 101 10.56 -3.20 11.28
CA ALA A 101 10.27 -2.72 12.63
C ALA A 101 9.91 -3.87 13.57
N ALA A 102 9.01 -4.75 13.14
CA ALA A 102 8.63 -5.93 13.92
C ALA A 102 9.82 -6.84 14.23
N THR A 103 10.73 -7.04 13.28
CA THR A 103 11.93 -7.86 13.48
C THR A 103 12.90 -7.23 14.48
N GLN A 104 13.11 -5.91 14.43
CA GLN A 104 13.93 -5.18 15.39
C GLN A 104 13.35 -5.27 16.80
N VAL A 105 12.04 -5.06 16.94
CA VAL A 105 11.35 -5.19 18.22
C VAL A 105 11.41 -6.64 18.75
N GLN A 106 11.19 -7.62 17.88
CA GLN A 106 11.21 -9.04 18.25
C GLN A 106 12.59 -9.51 18.73
N SER A 107 13.66 -8.94 18.16
CA SER A 107 15.04 -9.23 18.56
C SER A 107 15.46 -8.56 19.89
N GLY A 108 14.67 -7.60 20.37
CA GLY A 108 14.95 -6.84 21.59
C GLY A 108 15.93 -5.68 21.42
N PHE A 109 16.26 -5.30 20.18
CA PHE A 109 17.08 -4.11 19.92
C PHE A 109 16.32 -2.79 20.01
N SER A 110 14.99 -2.85 19.87
CA SER A 110 14.09 -1.70 20.03
C SER A 110 12.79 -2.13 20.68
N ASP A 111 12.11 -1.19 21.32
CA ASP A 111 10.78 -1.39 21.91
C ASP A 111 9.67 -0.69 21.15
N CYS A 112 9.98 0.41 20.46
CA CYS A 112 8.99 1.26 19.80
C CYS A 112 9.55 1.84 18.52
N ILE A 113 8.92 1.54 17.39
CA ILE A 113 9.32 2.03 16.06
C ILE A 113 8.08 2.51 15.33
N MET A 114 8.18 3.66 14.67
CA MET A 114 7.20 4.08 13.68
C MET A 114 7.61 3.53 12.31
N ALA A 115 6.74 2.72 11.71
CA ALA A 115 6.92 2.19 10.37
C ALA A 115 5.84 2.76 9.46
N GLY A 116 6.10 2.84 8.16
CA GLY A 116 5.08 3.38 7.26
C GLY A 116 5.54 3.41 5.81
N GLY A 117 4.84 4.18 5.03
CA GLY A 117 5.20 4.39 3.65
C GLY A 117 4.54 5.61 3.04
N VAL A 118 5.15 6.11 1.99
CA VAL A 118 4.67 7.30 1.26
C VAL A 118 4.98 7.17 -0.22
N GLU A 119 4.12 7.75 -1.02
CA GLU A 119 4.40 8.02 -2.43
C GLU A 119 3.70 9.30 -2.86
N SER A 120 4.44 10.19 -3.51
CA SER A 120 3.91 11.32 -4.27
C SER A 120 4.32 11.16 -5.73
N ILE A 121 3.49 10.43 -6.47
CA ILE A 121 3.68 10.21 -7.90
C ILE A 121 3.65 11.55 -8.64
N SER A 122 2.79 12.47 -8.19
CA SER A 122 2.66 13.82 -8.73
C SER A 122 3.96 14.60 -8.75
N THR A 123 4.81 14.44 -7.73
CA THR A 123 6.06 15.22 -7.62
C THR A 123 7.30 14.50 -8.15
N THR A 124 7.21 13.18 -8.42
CA THR A 124 8.38 12.38 -8.82
C THR A 124 8.26 11.80 -10.22
N GLN A 125 7.11 11.25 -10.61
CA GLN A 125 6.94 10.64 -11.94
C GLN A 125 7.00 11.73 -13.03
N GLY A 126 7.87 11.56 -13.99
CA GLY A 126 8.15 12.55 -15.03
C GLY A 126 9.44 13.36 -14.79
N ASN A 127 9.98 13.31 -13.56
CA ASN A 127 11.25 13.92 -13.19
C ASN A 127 12.27 12.88 -12.70
N THR A 128 12.04 11.61 -13.00
CA THR A 128 12.92 10.49 -12.64
C THR A 128 14.28 10.65 -13.32
N ASN A 129 15.35 10.43 -12.58
CA ASN A 129 16.69 10.44 -13.14
C ASN A 129 16.90 9.19 -14.01
N MET A 130 16.93 9.39 -15.34
CA MET A 130 17.11 8.33 -16.32
C MET A 130 18.59 8.15 -16.75
N HIS A 131 19.52 8.90 -16.15
CA HIS A 131 20.94 8.75 -16.48
C HIS A 131 21.45 7.38 -16.03
N MET A 132 21.93 6.58 -16.97
CA MET A 132 22.40 5.19 -16.75
C MET A 132 21.36 4.27 -16.10
N TYR A 133 20.09 4.53 -16.28
CA TYR A 133 18.98 3.77 -15.67
C TYR A 133 18.94 2.32 -16.16
N VAL A 134 19.18 2.10 -17.45
CA VAL A 134 19.17 0.76 -18.05
C VAL A 134 20.56 0.14 -17.97
N ASN A 135 20.65 -1.07 -17.45
CA ASN A 135 21.81 -1.93 -17.55
C ASN A 135 21.61 -2.86 -18.75
N ASP A 136 22.41 -2.65 -19.81
CA ASP A 136 22.26 -3.37 -21.09
C ASP A 136 22.45 -4.89 -20.93
N THR A 137 23.37 -5.33 -20.07
CA THR A 137 23.57 -6.75 -19.79
C THR A 137 22.34 -7.34 -19.12
N LEU A 138 21.81 -6.68 -18.09
CA LEU A 138 20.61 -7.13 -17.39
C LEU A 138 19.38 -7.14 -18.32
N ALA A 139 19.24 -6.14 -19.18
CA ALA A 139 18.16 -6.07 -20.15
C ALA A 139 18.20 -7.22 -21.17
N ALA A 140 19.43 -7.61 -21.57
CA ALA A 140 19.63 -8.73 -22.51
C ALA A 140 19.42 -10.10 -21.86
N GLU A 141 19.87 -10.29 -20.61
CA GLU A 141 19.82 -11.58 -19.92
C GLU A 141 18.48 -11.86 -19.25
N VAL A 142 17.75 -10.80 -18.82
CA VAL A 142 16.48 -10.92 -18.09
C VAL A 142 15.39 -10.13 -18.80
N PRO A 143 14.77 -10.70 -19.83
CA PRO A 143 13.68 -10.03 -20.55
C PRO A 143 12.55 -9.63 -19.61
N GLY A 144 12.04 -8.43 -19.78
CA GLY A 144 10.92 -7.92 -18.97
C GLY A 144 11.30 -7.22 -17.66
N ILE A 145 12.59 -7.20 -17.26
CA ILE A 145 13.01 -6.53 -16.01
C ILE A 145 12.70 -5.01 -16.03
N TYR A 146 12.72 -4.39 -17.19
CA TYR A 146 12.41 -2.98 -17.41
C TYR A 146 11.02 -2.75 -18.04
N HIS A 147 10.18 -3.79 -18.13
CA HIS A 147 8.81 -3.62 -18.61
C HIS A 147 8.02 -2.68 -17.68
N ALA A 148 7.20 -1.82 -18.29
CA ALA A 148 6.19 -1.09 -17.54
C ALA A 148 5.21 -2.09 -16.90
N MET A 149 4.71 -1.76 -15.70
CA MET A 149 3.87 -2.70 -14.94
C MET A 149 2.61 -3.15 -15.69
N GLY A 150 2.03 -2.29 -16.52
CA GLY A 150 0.91 -2.68 -17.37
C GLY A 150 1.27 -3.71 -18.46
N GLN A 151 2.50 -3.69 -18.95
CA GLN A 151 2.99 -4.73 -19.88
C GLN A 151 3.11 -6.09 -19.17
N THR A 152 3.55 -6.11 -17.92
CA THR A 152 3.58 -7.34 -17.11
C THR A 152 2.17 -7.84 -16.79
N ALA A 153 1.21 -6.94 -16.62
CA ALA A 153 -0.20 -7.29 -16.43
C ALA A 153 -0.82 -7.92 -17.68
N GLU A 154 -0.49 -7.42 -18.88
CA GLU A 154 -0.87 -8.04 -20.15
C GLU A 154 -0.21 -9.42 -20.32
N CYS A 155 1.07 -9.57 -19.91
CA CYS A 155 1.75 -10.85 -19.91
C CYS A 155 1.01 -11.88 -19.05
N VAL A 156 0.60 -11.50 -17.83
CA VAL A 156 -0.20 -12.37 -16.95
C VAL A 156 -1.54 -12.71 -17.59
N ALA A 157 -2.27 -11.73 -18.12
CA ALA A 157 -3.56 -11.95 -18.75
C ALA A 157 -3.48 -12.96 -19.91
N LYS A 158 -2.48 -12.81 -20.79
CA LYS A 158 -2.25 -13.72 -21.94
C LYS A 158 -1.75 -15.10 -21.52
N ARG A 159 -0.74 -15.15 -20.65
CA ARG A 159 -0.09 -16.41 -20.23
C ARG A 159 -1.03 -17.34 -19.47
N TYR A 160 -1.89 -16.74 -18.65
CA TYR A 160 -2.81 -17.48 -17.77
C TYR A 160 -4.28 -17.43 -18.22
N ASN A 161 -4.54 -16.92 -19.42
CA ASN A 161 -5.88 -16.83 -20.01
C ASN A 161 -6.92 -16.11 -19.14
N VAL A 162 -6.51 -15.02 -18.47
CA VAL A 162 -7.43 -14.17 -17.70
C VAL A 162 -8.17 -13.27 -18.68
N THR A 163 -9.46 -13.51 -18.88
CA THR A 163 -10.24 -12.79 -19.90
C THR A 163 -10.47 -11.32 -19.51
N ARG A 164 -10.79 -10.50 -20.50
CA ARG A 164 -11.15 -9.09 -20.29
C ARG A 164 -12.40 -8.97 -19.40
N GLU A 165 -13.39 -9.80 -19.61
CA GLU A 165 -14.62 -9.85 -18.85
C GLU A 165 -14.36 -10.12 -17.38
N ALA A 166 -13.56 -11.13 -17.05
CA ALA A 166 -13.20 -11.46 -15.67
C ALA A 166 -12.47 -10.31 -14.97
N GLN A 167 -11.61 -9.59 -15.71
CA GLN A 167 -10.91 -8.40 -15.19
C GLN A 167 -11.88 -7.25 -14.90
N ASP A 168 -12.82 -6.98 -15.81
CA ASP A 168 -13.79 -5.89 -15.67
C ASP A 168 -14.82 -6.20 -14.58
N GLU A 169 -15.27 -7.46 -14.44
CA GLU A 169 -16.15 -7.91 -13.34
C GLU A 169 -15.48 -7.74 -11.98
N TYR A 170 -14.20 -8.09 -11.87
CA TYR A 170 -13.44 -7.87 -10.64
C TYR A 170 -13.31 -6.37 -10.33
N ALA A 171 -12.97 -5.56 -11.32
CA ALA A 171 -12.82 -4.11 -11.17
C ALA A 171 -14.14 -3.45 -10.75
N LEU A 172 -15.27 -3.87 -11.32
CA LEU A 172 -16.61 -3.42 -10.91
C LEU A 172 -16.87 -3.75 -9.43
N SER A 173 -16.57 -4.98 -9.02
CA SER A 173 -16.70 -5.40 -7.61
C SER A 173 -15.86 -4.55 -6.67
N SER A 174 -14.61 -4.21 -7.04
CA SER A 174 -13.74 -3.33 -6.26
C SER A 174 -14.38 -1.94 -6.09
N GLN A 175 -14.88 -1.33 -7.17
CA GLN A 175 -15.54 -0.02 -7.12
C GLN A 175 -16.78 -0.02 -6.21
N GLN A 176 -17.63 -1.04 -6.34
CA GLN A 176 -18.86 -1.18 -5.55
C GLN A 176 -18.58 -1.39 -4.06
N ARG A 177 -17.60 -2.23 -3.73
CA ARG A 177 -17.18 -2.48 -2.33
C ARG A 177 -16.65 -1.22 -1.69
N THR A 178 -15.82 -0.47 -2.40
CA THR A 178 -15.30 0.81 -1.89
C THR A 178 -16.42 1.83 -1.70
N ALA A 179 -17.35 1.94 -2.64
CA ALA A 179 -18.48 2.85 -2.51
C ALA A 179 -19.32 2.52 -1.26
N ALA A 180 -19.65 1.25 -1.06
CA ALA A 180 -20.38 0.80 0.12
C ALA A 180 -19.60 1.04 1.42
N ALA A 181 -18.28 0.82 1.41
CA ALA A 181 -17.42 1.06 2.58
C ALA A 181 -17.33 2.55 2.92
N GLN A 182 -17.22 3.42 1.93
CA GLN A 182 -17.23 4.88 2.13
C GLN A 182 -18.58 5.37 2.65
N GLU A 183 -19.68 4.89 2.10
CA GLU A 183 -21.04 5.23 2.56
C GLU A 183 -21.27 4.78 4.02
N ALA A 184 -20.73 3.63 4.40
CA ALA A 184 -20.80 3.09 5.75
C ALA A 184 -19.78 3.70 6.74
N GLY A 185 -18.92 4.63 6.33
CA GLY A 185 -17.90 5.26 7.17
C GLY A 185 -16.78 4.30 7.63
N LEU A 186 -16.55 3.21 6.88
CA LEU A 186 -15.59 2.18 7.32
C LEU A 186 -14.13 2.63 7.26
N TYR A 187 -13.85 3.73 6.57
CA TYR A 187 -12.51 4.32 6.47
C TYR A 187 -12.26 5.51 7.40
N ASP A 188 -13.31 6.03 8.08
CA ASP A 188 -13.25 7.29 8.84
C ASP A 188 -12.22 7.23 10.00
N ASP A 189 -12.06 6.07 10.64
CA ASP A 189 -11.07 5.91 11.73
C ASP A 189 -9.62 5.75 11.23
N GLU A 190 -9.41 5.42 9.97
CA GLU A 190 -8.05 5.26 9.42
C GLU A 190 -7.56 6.49 8.64
N ILE A 191 -8.47 7.29 8.06
CA ILE A 191 -8.13 8.48 7.28
C ILE A 191 -7.99 9.68 8.21
N VAL A 192 -6.86 10.36 8.09
CA VAL A 192 -6.58 11.63 8.74
C VAL A 192 -6.78 12.75 7.72
N PRO A 193 -7.73 13.66 7.91
CA PRO A 193 -7.88 14.83 7.06
C PRO A 193 -6.62 15.70 7.04
N MET A 194 -6.27 16.22 5.88
CA MET A 194 -5.11 17.09 5.72
C MET A 194 -5.45 18.28 4.83
N ASP A 195 -5.27 19.48 5.37
CA ASP A 195 -5.36 20.72 4.60
C ASP A 195 -4.09 20.93 3.78
N THR A 196 -4.28 21.30 2.52
CA THR A 196 -3.16 21.51 1.58
C THR A 196 -3.55 22.45 0.45
N VAL A 197 -2.57 22.74 -0.41
CA VAL A 197 -2.77 23.55 -1.62
C VAL A 197 -2.71 22.65 -2.85
N MET A 198 -3.77 22.69 -3.64
CA MET A 198 -3.88 21.99 -4.93
C MET A 198 -3.65 22.95 -6.08
N LYS A 199 -2.90 22.54 -7.09
CA LYS A 199 -2.71 23.26 -8.34
C LYS A 199 -3.73 22.81 -9.37
N LEU A 200 -4.54 23.76 -9.84
CA LEU A 200 -5.44 23.58 -10.97
C LEU A 200 -4.79 24.12 -12.24
N VAL A 201 -4.86 23.34 -13.32
CA VAL A 201 -4.38 23.76 -14.64
C VAL A 201 -5.57 23.81 -15.60
N ASN A 202 -5.86 24.97 -16.15
CA ASN A 202 -6.86 25.12 -17.21
C ASN A 202 -6.32 24.47 -18.50
N LYS A 203 -7.02 23.47 -19.01
CA LYS A 203 -6.57 22.66 -20.15
C LYS A 203 -6.52 23.45 -21.47
N GLU A 204 -7.32 24.50 -21.59
CA GLU A 204 -7.41 25.29 -22.84
C GLU A 204 -6.39 26.40 -22.87
N THR A 205 -6.15 27.06 -21.74
CA THR A 205 -5.29 28.24 -21.65
C THR A 205 -3.91 27.95 -21.07
N GLY A 206 -3.73 26.79 -20.40
CA GLY A 206 -2.54 26.50 -19.62
C GLY A 206 -2.40 27.32 -18.33
N ALA A 207 -3.39 28.17 -17.99
CA ALA A 207 -3.33 28.98 -16.80
C ALA A 207 -3.38 28.12 -15.53
N GLU A 208 -2.49 28.43 -14.58
CA GLU A 208 -2.40 27.76 -13.30
C GLU A 208 -3.07 28.58 -12.20
N LYS A 209 -3.74 27.90 -11.27
CA LYS A 209 -4.34 28.49 -10.08
C LYS A 209 -4.13 27.58 -8.88
N GLU A 210 -3.68 28.12 -7.76
CA GLU A 210 -3.63 27.43 -6.48
C GLU A 210 -4.96 27.59 -5.73
N VAL A 211 -5.40 26.50 -5.08
CA VAL A 211 -6.63 26.43 -4.28
C VAL A 211 -6.35 25.67 -3.01
N GLU A 212 -6.79 26.19 -1.88
CA GLU A 212 -6.80 25.48 -0.60
C GLU A 212 -7.85 24.37 -0.66
N VAL A 213 -7.49 23.17 -0.23
CA VAL A 213 -8.35 22.00 -0.19
C VAL A 213 -8.05 21.14 1.05
N THR A 214 -9.06 20.44 1.54
CA THR A 214 -8.87 19.39 2.55
C THR A 214 -9.00 18.02 1.86
N VAL A 215 -8.02 17.16 2.01
CA VAL A 215 -8.08 15.77 1.57
C VAL A 215 -8.50 14.91 2.77
N ASP A 216 -9.76 14.53 2.82
CA ASP A 216 -10.42 13.82 3.92
C ASP A 216 -10.98 12.45 3.52
N LYS A 217 -10.82 12.04 2.27
CA LYS A 217 -11.30 10.76 1.71
C LYS A 217 -10.45 10.33 0.53
N ASP A 218 -10.69 9.10 0.06
CA ASP A 218 -10.09 8.57 -1.17
C ASP A 218 -10.85 9.09 -2.40
N ASP A 219 -10.15 9.82 -3.28
CA ASP A 219 -10.73 10.53 -4.44
C ASP A 219 -10.95 9.66 -5.68
N CYS A 220 -10.39 8.45 -5.72
CA CYS A 220 -10.35 7.66 -6.95
C CYS A 220 -11.59 6.81 -7.19
N ASN A 221 -12.43 6.56 -6.17
CA ASN A 221 -13.63 5.75 -6.30
C ASN A 221 -14.64 6.36 -7.28
N ARG A 222 -15.30 5.50 -8.04
CA ARG A 222 -16.34 5.84 -9.02
C ARG A 222 -17.56 4.97 -8.79
N PRO A 223 -18.46 5.37 -7.87
CA PRO A 223 -19.63 4.56 -7.48
C PRO A 223 -20.56 4.23 -8.65
N GLU A 224 -20.62 5.08 -9.69
CA GLU A 224 -21.46 4.89 -10.87
C GLU A 224 -20.87 3.94 -11.93
N THR A 225 -19.73 3.29 -11.62
CA THR A 225 -19.09 2.36 -12.56
C THR A 225 -20.04 1.23 -12.94
N THR A 226 -20.13 0.94 -14.24
CA THR A 226 -20.92 -0.16 -14.79
C THR A 226 -20.04 -1.10 -15.61
N LEU A 227 -20.46 -2.35 -15.77
CA LEU A 227 -19.72 -3.32 -16.60
C LEU A 227 -19.67 -2.85 -18.07
N GLU A 228 -20.74 -2.27 -18.58
CA GLU A 228 -20.79 -1.69 -19.93
C GLU A 228 -19.78 -0.55 -20.09
N GLY A 229 -19.69 0.34 -19.09
CA GLY A 229 -18.71 1.42 -19.06
C GLY A 229 -17.27 0.89 -19.08
N LEU A 230 -16.98 -0.13 -18.27
CA LEU A 230 -15.66 -0.77 -18.24
C LEU A 230 -15.32 -1.45 -19.58
N SER A 231 -16.23 -2.22 -20.14
CA SER A 231 -16.03 -2.96 -21.39
C SER A 231 -15.80 -2.03 -22.60
N SER A 232 -16.30 -0.81 -22.56
CA SER A 232 -16.08 0.22 -23.60
C SER A 232 -14.67 0.82 -23.61
N LEU A 233 -13.90 0.64 -22.54
CA LEU A 233 -12.54 1.19 -22.42
C LEU A 233 -11.56 0.44 -23.34
N LYS A 234 -10.68 1.21 -23.99
CA LYS A 234 -9.64 0.64 -24.83
C LYS A 234 -8.47 0.13 -23.98
N PRO A 235 -7.81 -0.97 -24.37
CA PRO A 235 -6.54 -1.39 -23.78
C PRO A 235 -5.50 -0.27 -23.86
N VAL A 236 -4.68 -0.14 -22.80
CA VAL A 236 -3.70 0.94 -22.68
C VAL A 236 -2.30 0.49 -23.09
N PHE A 237 -1.93 -0.74 -22.78
CA PHE A 237 -0.55 -1.22 -22.91
C PHE A 237 -0.31 -2.10 -24.13
N ASP A 238 -1.36 -2.67 -24.70
CA ASP A 238 -1.35 -3.40 -25.97
C ASP A 238 -2.63 -3.05 -26.75
N PRO A 239 -2.61 -2.02 -27.60
CA PRO A 239 -3.79 -1.53 -28.30
C PRO A 239 -4.46 -2.53 -29.26
N GLU A 240 -3.69 -3.51 -29.79
CA GLU A 240 -4.17 -4.43 -30.82
C GLU A 240 -4.71 -5.77 -30.29
N GLY A 241 -4.42 -6.11 -29.05
CA GLY A 241 -4.83 -7.40 -28.50
C GLY A 241 -4.79 -7.49 -26.98
N GLY A 242 -4.64 -6.36 -26.32
CA GLY A 242 -4.59 -6.30 -24.87
C GLY A 242 -5.96 -6.33 -24.20
N SER A 243 -5.93 -6.48 -22.91
CA SER A 243 -7.11 -6.55 -22.05
C SER A 243 -7.04 -5.58 -20.84
N VAL A 244 -5.83 -5.07 -20.56
CA VAL A 244 -5.59 -4.17 -19.42
C VAL A 244 -5.96 -2.73 -19.78
N THR A 245 -6.89 -2.17 -19.03
CA THR A 245 -7.45 -0.82 -19.25
C THR A 245 -7.25 0.07 -18.03
N ALA A 246 -7.51 1.36 -18.17
CA ALA A 246 -7.53 2.27 -17.03
C ALA A 246 -8.63 1.92 -16.00
N GLY A 247 -9.66 1.17 -16.41
CA GLY A 247 -10.77 0.77 -15.53
C GLY A 247 -10.49 -0.48 -14.70
N ASN A 248 -9.61 -1.37 -15.18
CA ASN A 248 -9.25 -2.62 -14.49
C ASN A 248 -7.80 -2.62 -13.95
N SER A 249 -7.22 -1.42 -13.81
CA SER A 249 -5.90 -1.15 -13.22
C SER A 249 -6.02 -0.25 -12.01
N SER A 250 -5.07 -0.35 -11.07
CA SER A 250 -4.98 0.59 -9.95
C SER A 250 -4.79 2.04 -10.44
N GLN A 251 -5.39 2.98 -9.70
CA GLN A 251 -5.22 4.39 -10.01
C GLN A 251 -3.87 4.89 -9.49
N LEU A 252 -3.17 5.71 -10.29
CA LEU A 252 -2.01 6.47 -9.81
C LEU A 252 -2.51 7.49 -8.78
N SER A 253 -1.95 7.44 -7.59
CA SER A 253 -2.37 8.29 -6.47
C SER A 253 -1.23 8.64 -5.53
N ASP A 254 -1.42 9.73 -4.81
CA ASP A 254 -0.50 10.25 -3.82
C ASP A 254 -1.08 10.00 -2.42
N GLY A 255 -0.22 9.67 -1.45
CA GLY A 255 -0.64 9.44 -0.08
C GLY A 255 0.47 8.90 0.81
N ALA A 256 0.20 8.87 2.10
CA ALA A 256 1.09 8.39 3.15
C ALA A 256 0.35 7.52 4.17
N SER A 257 1.05 6.65 4.87
CA SER A 257 0.57 5.90 6.03
C SER A 257 1.68 5.72 7.06
N VAL A 258 1.31 5.71 8.35
CA VAL A 258 2.22 5.47 9.47
C VAL A 258 1.58 4.48 10.44
N THR A 259 2.37 3.52 10.88
CA THR A 259 1.98 2.41 11.76
C THR A 259 2.91 2.38 12.97
N LEU A 260 2.35 2.33 14.18
CA LEU A 260 3.08 2.21 15.43
C LEU A 260 3.30 0.74 15.77
N VAL A 261 4.56 0.31 15.78
CA VAL A 261 5.01 -1.06 16.04
C VAL A 261 5.78 -1.08 17.36
N MET A 262 5.34 -1.92 18.29
CA MET A 262 5.94 -1.97 19.63
C MET A 262 6.10 -3.40 20.13
N SER A 263 6.95 -3.56 21.17
CA SER A 263 6.85 -4.74 22.02
C SER A 263 5.53 -4.71 22.79
N GLU A 264 4.89 -5.86 22.95
CA GLU A 264 3.64 -5.97 23.70
C GLU A 264 3.81 -5.44 25.15
N GLU A 265 4.92 -5.81 25.77
CA GLU A 265 5.27 -5.39 27.13
C GLU A 265 5.30 -3.86 27.25
N LYS A 266 6.00 -3.19 26.33
CA LYS A 266 6.11 -1.72 26.37
C LYS A 266 4.80 -1.01 26.04
N ALA A 267 4.02 -1.55 25.12
CA ALA A 267 2.71 -1.01 24.78
C ALA A 267 1.77 -1.06 26.00
N LEU A 268 1.73 -2.18 26.72
CA LEU A 268 0.89 -2.34 27.93
C LEU A 268 1.41 -1.47 29.09
N GLU A 269 2.74 -1.38 29.29
CA GLU A 269 3.34 -0.47 30.29
C GLU A 269 2.90 0.98 30.08
N MET A 270 2.81 1.42 28.83
CA MET A 270 2.36 2.77 28.45
C MET A 270 0.81 2.91 28.44
N GLY A 271 0.06 1.88 28.80
CA GLY A 271 -1.41 1.89 28.79
C GLY A 271 -2.01 1.97 27.37
N LEU A 272 -1.24 1.62 26.34
CA LEU A 272 -1.69 1.58 24.97
C LEU A 272 -2.49 0.30 24.68
N LYS A 273 -3.36 0.35 23.67
CA LYS A 273 -4.24 -0.76 23.30
C LYS A 273 -3.82 -1.36 21.96
N PRO A 274 -3.08 -2.47 21.93
CA PRO A 274 -2.73 -3.14 20.70
C PRO A 274 -3.96 -3.56 19.89
N LYS A 275 -3.83 -3.55 18.56
CA LYS A 275 -4.87 -3.99 17.61
C LYS A 275 -4.54 -5.34 16.97
N LEU A 276 -3.27 -5.59 16.66
CA LEU A 276 -2.81 -6.82 16.04
C LEU A 276 -1.50 -7.30 16.66
N TYR A 277 -1.28 -8.60 16.59
CA TYR A 277 0.08 -9.17 16.63
C TYR A 277 0.65 -9.26 15.22
N PHE A 278 1.93 -8.97 15.06
CA PHE A 278 2.71 -9.37 13.89
C PHE A 278 3.15 -10.83 14.05
N ARG A 279 2.83 -11.69 13.07
CA ARG A 279 3.11 -13.13 13.14
C ARG A 279 4.13 -13.62 12.12
N GLY A 280 4.35 -12.88 11.06
CA GLY A 280 5.36 -13.27 10.07
C GLY A 280 5.33 -12.46 8.79
N PHE A 281 6.43 -12.58 8.04
CA PHE A 281 6.59 -11.94 6.73
C PHE A 281 7.50 -12.79 5.84
N THR A 282 7.19 -12.83 4.55
CA THR A 282 8.05 -13.49 3.57
C THR A 282 8.06 -12.75 2.24
N VAL A 283 9.15 -12.89 1.51
CA VAL A 283 9.30 -12.44 0.14
C VAL A 283 9.80 -13.60 -0.72
N VAL A 284 9.31 -13.66 -1.95
CA VAL A 284 9.74 -14.65 -2.95
C VAL A 284 9.94 -13.95 -4.29
N GLY A 285 11.00 -14.28 -5.01
CA GLY A 285 11.21 -13.85 -6.39
C GLY A 285 10.40 -14.69 -7.39
N CYS A 286 10.01 -14.08 -8.51
CA CYS A 286 9.43 -14.73 -9.68
C CYS A 286 9.97 -14.05 -10.95
N GLN A 287 9.52 -14.49 -12.12
CA GLN A 287 9.96 -13.86 -13.37
C GLN A 287 9.49 -12.40 -13.43
N PRO A 288 10.37 -11.45 -13.81
CA PRO A 288 10.02 -10.03 -13.84
C PRO A 288 8.87 -9.69 -14.79
N ASP A 289 8.77 -10.36 -15.93
CA ASP A 289 7.74 -10.12 -16.94
C ASP A 289 6.32 -10.53 -16.49
N GLU A 290 6.23 -11.32 -15.43
CA GLU A 290 4.97 -11.73 -14.80
C GLU A 290 4.91 -11.39 -13.30
N MET A 291 5.55 -10.28 -12.89
CA MET A 291 5.66 -9.89 -11.48
C MET A 291 4.32 -9.95 -10.71
N GLY A 292 3.20 -9.78 -11.43
CA GLY A 292 1.85 -9.79 -10.88
C GLY A 292 1.49 -11.05 -10.10
N ILE A 293 2.11 -12.20 -10.43
CA ILE A 293 1.78 -13.49 -9.78
C ILE A 293 2.61 -13.81 -8.53
N GLY A 294 3.50 -12.89 -8.12
CA GLY A 294 4.37 -13.10 -6.95
C GLY A 294 3.68 -13.66 -5.69
N PRO A 295 2.46 -13.23 -5.33
CA PRO A 295 1.69 -13.79 -4.21
C PRO A 295 1.37 -15.27 -4.31
N VAL A 296 1.27 -15.85 -5.52
CA VAL A 296 1.07 -17.30 -5.71
C VAL A 296 2.17 -18.10 -5.03
N TYR A 297 3.37 -17.55 -4.95
CA TYR A 297 4.53 -18.19 -4.31
C TYR A 297 4.73 -17.77 -2.86
N SER A 298 4.49 -16.47 -2.54
CA SER A 298 4.76 -15.96 -1.20
C SER A 298 3.70 -16.38 -0.17
N ILE A 299 2.42 -16.46 -0.55
CA ILE A 299 1.35 -16.87 0.36
C ILE A 299 1.57 -18.30 0.88
N PRO A 300 1.70 -19.35 0.03
CA PRO A 300 1.89 -20.71 0.53
C PRO A 300 3.17 -20.87 1.37
N LYS A 301 4.23 -20.13 1.02
CA LYS A 301 5.48 -20.16 1.77
C LYS A 301 5.29 -19.59 3.19
N LEU A 302 4.56 -18.48 3.34
CA LEU A 302 4.28 -17.87 4.65
C LEU A 302 3.39 -18.80 5.50
N LEU A 303 2.29 -19.27 4.95
CA LEU A 303 1.36 -20.16 5.65
C LEU A 303 2.06 -21.43 6.15
N LYS A 304 2.89 -22.04 5.30
CA LYS A 304 3.70 -23.20 5.70
C LYS A 304 4.63 -22.89 6.86
N SER A 305 5.26 -21.71 6.89
CA SER A 305 6.16 -21.32 7.99
C SER A 305 5.43 -21.00 9.29
N ALA A 306 4.15 -20.63 9.19
CA ALA A 306 3.27 -20.33 10.33
C ALA A 306 2.45 -21.54 10.81
N ASP A 307 2.58 -22.71 10.15
CA ASP A 307 1.77 -23.91 10.37
C ASP A 307 0.26 -23.64 10.25
N LEU A 308 -0.11 -22.80 9.25
CA LEU A 308 -1.48 -22.42 8.95
C LEU A 308 -1.87 -22.91 7.54
N LYS A 309 -3.18 -23.04 7.33
CA LYS A 309 -3.80 -23.35 6.04
C LYS A 309 -4.56 -22.15 5.52
N MET A 310 -4.99 -22.21 4.25
CA MET A 310 -5.76 -21.15 3.61
C MET A 310 -7.10 -20.87 4.32
N GLU A 311 -7.77 -21.94 4.79
CA GLU A 311 -9.04 -21.86 5.52
C GLU A 311 -8.95 -21.18 6.88
N ASP A 312 -7.77 -21.15 7.51
CA ASP A 312 -7.54 -20.50 8.80
C ASP A 312 -7.54 -18.97 8.70
N ILE A 313 -7.47 -18.43 7.48
CA ILE A 313 -7.41 -16.98 7.24
C ILE A 313 -8.82 -16.41 7.11
N ASP A 314 -9.09 -15.37 7.88
CA ASP A 314 -10.39 -14.70 7.93
C ASP A 314 -10.47 -13.49 7.03
N LEU A 315 -9.32 -12.87 6.69
CA LEU A 315 -9.26 -11.67 5.88
C LEU A 315 -8.02 -11.66 4.98
N TRP A 316 -8.23 -11.33 3.70
CA TRP A 316 -7.19 -11.20 2.69
C TRP A 316 -7.19 -9.79 2.13
N GLU A 317 -6.12 -9.04 2.35
CA GLU A 317 -5.80 -7.78 1.69
C GLU A 317 -4.73 -8.03 0.63
N LEU A 318 -5.16 -8.33 -0.58
CA LEU A 318 -4.32 -8.49 -1.77
C LEU A 318 -4.33 -7.18 -2.57
N ASN A 319 -3.16 -6.54 -2.69
CA ASN A 319 -3.08 -5.32 -3.48
C ASN A 319 -3.53 -5.54 -4.94
N GLU A 320 -4.45 -4.69 -5.38
CA GLU A 320 -5.05 -4.72 -6.72
C GLU A 320 -4.24 -3.84 -7.69
N ALA A 321 -2.97 -4.18 -7.97
CA ALA A 321 -2.23 -3.44 -8.98
C ALA A 321 -2.92 -3.51 -10.35
N PHE A 322 -3.41 -4.68 -10.71
CA PHE A 322 -4.22 -4.96 -11.92
C PHE A 322 -5.21 -6.08 -11.64
N ALA A 323 -6.40 -6.01 -12.22
CA ALA A 323 -7.41 -7.07 -12.07
C ALA A 323 -6.93 -8.42 -12.62
N SER A 324 -6.14 -8.42 -13.71
CA SER A 324 -5.58 -9.66 -14.31
C SER A 324 -4.79 -10.48 -13.30
N GLN A 325 -3.93 -9.84 -12.49
CA GLN A 325 -3.15 -10.54 -11.47
C GLN A 325 -4.01 -11.02 -10.30
N VAL A 326 -4.96 -10.21 -9.84
CA VAL A 326 -5.82 -10.58 -8.70
C VAL A 326 -6.68 -11.79 -9.05
N VAL A 327 -7.30 -11.79 -10.24
CA VAL A 327 -8.11 -12.90 -10.73
C VAL A 327 -7.26 -14.18 -10.80
N HIS A 328 -6.06 -14.11 -11.40
CA HIS A 328 -5.17 -15.25 -11.48
C HIS A 328 -4.75 -15.79 -10.11
N ILE A 329 -4.36 -14.91 -9.17
CA ILE A 329 -3.95 -15.32 -7.81
C ILE A 329 -5.13 -15.95 -7.07
N ARG A 330 -6.30 -15.30 -7.10
CA ARG A 330 -7.53 -15.79 -6.47
C ARG A 330 -7.87 -17.21 -6.95
N ASP A 331 -7.92 -17.40 -8.26
CA ASP A 331 -8.35 -18.66 -8.87
C ASP A 331 -7.30 -19.77 -8.69
N THR A 332 -6.00 -19.44 -8.75
CA THR A 332 -4.92 -20.40 -8.55
C THR A 332 -4.85 -20.91 -7.10
N LEU A 333 -5.06 -20.02 -6.13
CA LEU A 333 -4.97 -20.35 -4.71
C LEU A 333 -6.32 -20.68 -4.07
N GLY A 334 -7.43 -20.49 -4.78
CA GLY A 334 -8.78 -20.69 -4.25
C GLY A 334 -9.14 -19.69 -3.16
N LEU A 335 -8.72 -18.41 -3.27
CA LEU A 335 -9.02 -17.40 -2.27
C LEU A 335 -10.52 -17.10 -2.23
N PRO A 336 -11.18 -17.20 -1.04
CA PRO A 336 -12.60 -16.94 -0.93
C PRO A 336 -12.92 -15.46 -1.19
N THR A 337 -13.84 -15.20 -2.11
CA THR A 337 -14.17 -13.83 -2.57
C THR A 337 -14.85 -12.98 -1.50
N ASP A 338 -15.52 -13.58 -0.54
CA ASP A 338 -16.16 -12.93 0.60
C ASP A 338 -15.18 -12.52 1.71
N LYS A 339 -13.96 -13.05 1.67
CA LYS A 339 -12.85 -12.69 2.57
C LYS A 339 -11.75 -11.85 1.87
N LEU A 340 -11.83 -11.68 0.55
CA LEU A 340 -10.80 -11.00 -0.26
C LEU A 340 -11.21 -9.55 -0.54
N ASN A 341 -10.36 -8.58 -0.14
CA ASN A 341 -10.52 -7.14 -0.41
C ASN A 341 -11.96 -6.68 -0.13
N VAL A 342 -12.44 -6.99 1.05
CA VAL A 342 -13.87 -6.92 1.42
C VAL A 342 -14.47 -5.53 1.32
N ASN A 343 -13.64 -4.49 1.40
CA ASN A 343 -14.02 -3.09 1.26
C ASN A 343 -13.46 -2.44 -0.02
N GLY A 344 -13.08 -3.26 -1.01
CA GLY A 344 -12.42 -2.80 -2.24
C GLY A 344 -10.91 -2.64 -2.05
N GLY A 345 -10.23 -2.05 -3.03
CA GLY A 345 -8.78 -1.95 -3.01
C GLY A 345 -8.23 -0.95 -4.03
N SER A 346 -6.98 -1.14 -4.45
CA SER A 346 -6.23 -0.14 -5.22
C SER A 346 -6.80 0.20 -6.60
N ILE A 347 -7.62 -0.65 -7.20
CA ILE A 347 -8.34 -0.31 -8.45
C ILE A 347 -9.31 0.85 -8.20
N SER A 348 -9.95 0.87 -7.05
CA SER A 348 -10.97 1.86 -6.68
C SER A 348 -10.44 3.02 -5.85
N ILE A 349 -9.47 2.80 -4.93
CA ILE A 349 -8.96 3.88 -4.07
C ILE A 349 -7.60 4.42 -4.50
N GLY A 350 -6.81 3.64 -5.26
CA GLY A 350 -5.47 4.04 -5.71
C GLY A 350 -4.33 3.24 -5.09
N HIS A 351 -3.12 3.42 -5.66
CA HIS A 351 -1.92 2.68 -5.28
C HIS A 351 -0.69 3.57 -5.19
N PRO A 352 -0.52 4.35 -4.12
CA PRO A 352 0.76 4.97 -3.81
C PRO A 352 1.76 3.88 -3.40
N PHE A 353 2.78 3.61 -4.23
CA PHE A 353 3.59 2.39 -4.17
C PHE A 353 4.22 2.14 -2.79
N GLY A 354 4.90 3.15 -2.24
CA GLY A 354 5.56 3.05 -0.95
C GLY A 354 4.61 2.88 0.23
N MET A 355 3.40 3.43 0.12
CA MET A 355 2.42 3.52 1.21
C MET A 355 1.52 2.30 1.35
N THR A 356 1.14 1.67 0.23
CA THR A 356 0.02 0.72 0.16
C THR A 356 0.10 -0.40 1.19
N GLY A 357 1.26 -1.00 1.40
CA GLY A 357 1.40 -2.11 2.34
C GLY A 357 1.12 -1.73 3.80
N SER A 358 1.58 -0.55 4.25
CA SER A 358 1.30 -0.05 5.60
C SER A 358 -0.17 0.32 5.77
N ARG A 359 -0.80 0.94 4.75
CA ARG A 359 -2.25 1.19 4.74
C ARG A 359 -3.05 -0.10 4.92
N GLN A 360 -2.70 -1.15 4.18
CA GLN A 360 -3.39 -2.44 4.29
C GLN A 360 -3.24 -3.08 5.68
N VAL A 361 -2.10 -2.93 6.35
CA VAL A 361 -1.93 -3.37 7.74
C VAL A 361 -2.92 -2.64 8.66
N GLY A 362 -3.05 -1.31 8.53
CA GLY A 362 -4.02 -0.52 9.29
C GLY A 362 -5.46 -0.91 9.02
N HIS A 363 -5.79 -1.22 7.76
CA HIS A 363 -7.11 -1.69 7.37
C HIS A 363 -7.44 -3.08 7.94
N VAL A 364 -6.50 -4.03 7.83
CA VAL A 364 -6.63 -5.37 8.44
C VAL A 364 -6.86 -5.28 9.94
N ALA A 365 -6.17 -4.37 10.64
CA ALA A 365 -6.33 -4.19 12.08
C ALA A 365 -7.78 -3.83 12.46
N ARG A 366 -8.42 -2.98 11.66
CA ARG A 366 -9.80 -2.55 11.90
C ARG A 366 -10.81 -3.61 11.47
N GLU A 367 -10.60 -4.19 10.30
CA GLU A 367 -11.57 -5.10 9.71
C GLU A 367 -11.63 -6.46 10.40
N LEU A 368 -10.48 -7.01 10.84
CA LEU A 368 -10.48 -8.21 11.69
C LEU A 368 -11.26 -8.00 13.00
N ASN A 369 -11.04 -6.86 13.67
CA ASN A 369 -11.77 -6.56 14.91
C ASN A 369 -13.26 -6.37 14.65
N ARG A 370 -13.65 -5.69 13.56
CA ARG A 370 -15.05 -5.47 13.18
C ARG A 370 -15.78 -6.78 12.87
N ARG A 371 -15.09 -7.73 12.24
CA ARG A 371 -15.65 -9.03 11.83
C ARG A 371 -15.50 -10.14 12.88
N GLY A 372 -14.74 -9.90 13.95
CA GLY A 372 -14.39 -10.93 14.93
C GLY A 372 -13.49 -12.03 14.34
N GLY A 373 -12.72 -11.70 13.31
CA GLY A 373 -11.75 -12.60 12.68
C GLY A 373 -10.47 -12.71 13.52
N LYS A 374 -9.72 -13.79 13.30
CA LYS A 374 -8.46 -14.05 14.01
C LYS A 374 -7.23 -13.71 13.16
N TYR A 375 -7.14 -14.26 11.95
CA TYR A 375 -5.97 -14.10 11.09
C TYR A 375 -6.27 -13.28 9.84
N GLY A 376 -5.39 -12.32 9.55
CA GLY A 376 -5.40 -11.53 8.33
C GLY A 376 -4.08 -11.57 7.60
N ILE A 377 -4.17 -11.58 6.28
CA ILE A 377 -3.01 -11.52 5.36
C ILE A 377 -3.02 -10.19 4.63
N VAL A 378 -1.85 -9.55 4.58
CA VAL A 378 -1.54 -8.47 3.64
C VAL A 378 -0.54 -9.00 2.63
N THR A 379 -0.88 -8.92 1.34
CA THR A 379 -0.02 -9.45 0.28
C THR A 379 -0.07 -8.63 -0.99
N MET A 380 1.02 -8.65 -1.75
CA MET A 380 1.12 -7.90 -3.00
C MET A 380 2.17 -8.43 -3.95
N CYS A 381 1.95 -8.20 -5.22
CA CYS A 381 2.97 -8.28 -6.25
C CYS A 381 3.93 -7.09 -6.14
N VAL A 382 5.15 -7.27 -6.60
CA VAL A 382 6.23 -6.29 -6.46
C VAL A 382 7.01 -6.19 -7.75
N GLY A 383 7.24 -4.98 -8.22
CA GLY A 383 8.04 -4.71 -9.41
C GLY A 383 9.39 -5.42 -9.37
N GLY A 384 9.92 -5.78 -10.55
CA GLY A 384 11.15 -6.56 -10.68
C GLY A 384 10.97 -8.08 -10.45
N GLY A 385 9.72 -8.56 -10.30
CA GLY A 385 9.41 -9.98 -10.16
C GLY A 385 9.53 -10.51 -8.72
N MET A 386 8.65 -10.06 -7.83
CA MET A 386 8.59 -10.54 -6.44
C MET A 386 7.15 -10.61 -5.95
N GLY A 387 6.92 -11.41 -4.90
CA GLY A 387 5.72 -11.40 -4.07
C GLY A 387 6.08 -11.21 -2.61
N ALA A 388 5.34 -10.37 -1.90
CA ALA A 388 5.51 -10.13 -0.47
C ALA A 388 4.21 -10.45 0.27
N THR A 389 4.31 -11.09 1.44
CA THR A 389 3.15 -11.49 2.24
C THR A 389 3.45 -11.35 3.72
N GLY A 390 2.57 -10.65 4.46
CA GLY A 390 2.60 -10.49 5.91
C GLY A 390 1.40 -11.16 6.57
N LEU A 391 1.62 -11.79 7.72
CA LEU A 391 0.61 -12.43 8.56
C LEU A 391 0.41 -11.65 9.85
N PHE A 392 -0.85 -11.36 10.14
CA PHE A 392 -1.28 -10.64 11.32
C PHE A 392 -2.37 -11.44 12.06
N GLU A 393 -2.37 -11.32 13.38
CA GLU A 393 -3.39 -11.93 14.23
C GLU A 393 -4.07 -10.83 15.06
N ALA A 394 -5.39 -10.85 15.15
CA ALA A 394 -6.15 -9.91 15.96
C ALA A 394 -5.70 -9.99 17.43
N TYR A 395 -5.47 -8.82 18.04
CA TYR A 395 -5.15 -8.75 19.46
C TYR A 395 -6.40 -9.06 20.28
N GLN A 396 -6.32 -10.09 21.10
CA GLN A 396 -7.37 -10.46 22.05
C GLN A 396 -6.99 -9.92 23.44
N SER A 397 -7.73 -8.92 23.91
CA SER A 397 -7.56 -8.35 25.26
C SER A 397 -8.17 -9.24 26.34
#